data_c105261ae484c291dcd040206cb1b456
#
_entry.id   c105261ae484c291dcd040206cb1b456
#
_cell.length_a   1.000
_cell.length_b   1.000
_cell.length_c   1.000
_cell.angle_alpha   90.00
_cell.angle_beta   90.00
_cell.angle_gamma   90.00
#
_symmetry.space_group_name_H-M   'P 1'
#
loop_
_entity.id
_entity.type
_entity.pdbx_description
1 polymer ?
#
loop_
_entity_poly.entity_id
_entity_poly.type
_entity_poly.pdbx_seq_one_letter_code
_entity_poly.pdbx_strand_id
1 'polypeptide(L)'
;GLVGSEMCIRDRLGGMAVRDDNNPFGSSDPNFGTAGNARLGIPPLIMGHGITGVRAGRNPDVKATYFATPIAIGSSWDPILYGRVGTALAKELRAFGQNLNLGPTLNVIRHPLGGRNWESFSEDPYLISQLIVPFVKAQQTHGIISGPKHFVVNNQEKHRFDINNIVDERALREIYLPGFKAAVVSGGALNVMCAYNRINGTQACEHKRLLTDILRNEWGFRGFVLSDFARAMHSTAPSALAGMNVEMHATKFYGKNLVNAVTQKLVAENVIDQLLSQKLFAMFKVGVFDDFHNYPKSIVHSKEHQEIALE
;
A
#
# COMPACT_ATOMS: atom_id res chain seq x y z
N GLY A 1 -7.11 29.66 2.89
CA GLY A 1 -8.56 29.75 3.03
C GLY A 1 -9.21 28.47 2.53
N LEU A 2 -10.47 28.25 2.85
CA LEU A 2 -11.29 27.05 2.53
C LEU A 2 -11.19 26.54 1.09
N VAL A 3 -10.96 27.41 0.10
CA VAL A 3 -10.83 27.03 -1.31
C VAL A 3 -9.61 26.16 -1.60
N GLY A 4 -8.54 26.34 -0.84
CA GLY A 4 -7.34 25.47 -0.96
C GLY A 4 -7.56 24.11 -0.33
N SER A 5 -8.24 24.04 0.81
CA SER A 5 -8.57 22.82 1.52
C SER A 5 -9.64 21.98 0.78
N GLU A 6 -10.66 22.61 0.19
CA GLU A 6 -11.67 21.91 -0.61
C GLU A 6 -11.05 21.16 -1.81
N MET A 7 -10.13 21.79 -2.54
CA MET A 7 -9.44 21.14 -3.65
C MET A 7 -8.50 20.04 -3.16
N CYS A 8 -7.83 20.23 -2.02
CA CYS A 8 -6.97 19.21 -1.43
C CYS A 8 -7.73 17.99 -0.90
N ILE A 9 -8.89 18.22 -0.27
CA ILE A 9 -9.73 17.16 0.28
C ILE A 9 -10.39 16.37 -0.85
N ARG A 10 -10.89 17.05 -1.87
CA ARG A 10 -11.67 16.45 -2.96
C ARG A 10 -10.82 15.60 -3.89
N ASP A 11 -9.63 16.08 -4.28
CA ASP A 11 -8.86 15.49 -5.38
C ASP A 11 -7.68 14.63 -4.91
N ARG A 12 -7.36 14.58 -3.60
CA ARG A 12 -6.09 14.02 -3.12
C ARG A 12 -6.19 12.98 -2.04
N LEU A 13 -7.25 12.97 -1.27
CA LEU A 13 -7.52 11.93 -0.28
C LEU A 13 -8.50 10.88 -0.80
N GLY A 14 -9.10 11.13 -1.97
CA GLY A 14 -9.90 10.16 -2.70
C GLY A 14 -9.06 9.42 -3.74
N GLY A 15 -9.08 8.10 -3.70
CA GLY A 15 -8.57 7.29 -4.79
C GLY A 15 -9.55 7.33 -5.96
N MET A 16 -9.06 7.66 -7.15
CA MET A 16 -9.82 7.55 -8.39
C MET A 16 -9.23 6.43 -9.23
N ALA A 17 -10.07 5.77 -10.02
CA ALA A 17 -9.58 5.03 -11.18
C ALA A 17 -9.01 6.08 -12.15
N VAL A 18 -7.70 6.18 -12.24
CA VAL A 18 -7.06 7.05 -13.24
C VAL A 18 -7.11 6.29 -14.55
N ARG A 19 -7.96 6.75 -15.47
CA ARG A 19 -7.94 6.28 -16.84
C ARG A 19 -6.78 6.97 -17.53
N ASP A 20 -5.71 6.24 -17.75
CA ASP A 20 -4.59 6.73 -18.55
C ASP A 20 -4.83 6.30 -20.01
N ASP A 21 -5.43 7.20 -20.78
CA ASP A 21 -5.64 7.01 -22.22
C ASP A 21 -4.30 7.02 -22.99
N ASN A 22 -3.19 7.39 -22.35
CA ASN A 22 -1.83 7.38 -22.88
C ASN A 22 -1.01 6.18 -22.39
N ASN A 23 -1.61 5.17 -21.76
CA ASN A 23 -0.88 3.98 -21.35
C ASN A 23 -0.31 3.26 -22.58
N PRO A 24 1.00 3.30 -22.79
CA PRO A 24 1.63 2.77 -23.99
C PRO A 24 1.51 1.24 -24.11
N PHE A 25 1.02 0.57 -23.07
CA PHE A 25 0.78 -0.87 -23.06
C PHE A 25 -0.68 -1.25 -23.40
N GLY A 26 -1.53 -0.27 -23.72
CA GLY A 26 -2.88 -0.51 -24.22
C GLY A 26 -3.79 -1.26 -23.25
N SER A 27 -3.55 -1.18 -21.93
CA SER A 27 -4.40 -1.85 -20.98
C SER A 27 -5.73 -1.11 -20.84
N SER A 28 -6.82 -1.82 -21.02
CA SER A 28 -8.18 -1.34 -20.71
C SER A 28 -8.47 -1.34 -19.21
N ASP A 29 -7.57 -1.87 -18.38
CA ASP A 29 -7.69 -1.80 -16.93
C ASP A 29 -7.25 -0.41 -16.46
N PRO A 30 -8.12 0.31 -15.72
CA PRO A 30 -7.73 1.59 -15.16
C PRO A 30 -6.55 1.36 -14.19
N ASN A 31 -5.48 2.12 -14.37
CA ASN A 31 -4.47 2.23 -13.32
C ASN A 31 -5.14 2.83 -12.10
N PHE A 32 -5.05 2.15 -10.97
CA PHE A 32 -5.53 2.70 -9.72
C PHE A 32 -4.58 3.80 -9.26
N GLY A 33 -5.13 4.85 -8.68
CA GLY A 33 -4.27 5.94 -8.24
C GLY A 33 -5.02 7.08 -7.60
N THR A 34 -4.29 8.12 -7.26
CA THR A 34 -4.86 9.40 -6.87
C THR A 34 -4.56 10.41 -7.96
N ALA A 35 -5.54 11.25 -8.29
CA ALA A 35 -5.34 12.32 -9.25
C ALA A 35 -4.18 13.24 -8.83
N GLY A 36 -3.42 13.69 -9.82
CA GLY A 36 -2.47 14.78 -9.65
C GLY A 36 -3.17 16.13 -9.54
N ASN A 37 -2.39 17.18 -9.39
CA ASN A 37 -2.88 18.56 -9.46
C ASN A 37 -1.92 19.40 -10.29
N ALA A 38 -2.26 19.62 -11.57
CA ALA A 38 -1.41 20.37 -12.50
C ALA A 38 -1.12 21.80 -12.04
N ARG A 39 -2.12 22.47 -11.43
CA ARG A 39 -1.95 23.85 -10.92
C ARG A 39 -0.88 23.98 -9.83
N LEU A 40 -0.67 22.92 -9.05
CA LEU A 40 0.32 22.89 -7.97
C LEU A 40 1.55 22.02 -8.31
N GLY A 41 1.67 21.54 -9.54
CA GLY A 41 2.75 20.67 -9.95
C GLY A 41 2.80 19.35 -9.20
N ILE A 42 1.65 18.84 -8.68
CA ILE A 42 1.62 17.58 -7.95
C ILE A 42 1.30 16.46 -8.93
N PRO A 43 2.23 15.49 -9.14
CA PRO A 43 1.98 14.37 -10.02
C PRO A 43 0.95 13.39 -9.44
N PRO A 44 0.33 12.55 -10.28
CA PRO A 44 -0.54 11.48 -9.82
C PRO A 44 0.27 10.41 -9.07
N LEU A 45 -0.38 9.77 -8.10
CA LEU A 45 0.15 8.55 -7.48
C LEU A 45 -0.48 7.36 -8.21
N ILE A 46 0.31 6.65 -9.00
CA ILE A 46 -0.14 5.53 -9.83
C ILE A 46 0.25 4.22 -9.14
N MET A 47 -0.74 3.37 -8.91
CA MET A 47 -0.61 2.16 -8.11
C MET A 47 -0.55 0.91 -8.99
N GLY A 48 0.37 0.01 -8.66
CA GLY A 48 0.50 -1.28 -9.31
C GLY A 48 0.29 -2.46 -8.37
N HIS A 49 -0.23 -3.56 -8.90
CA HIS A 49 -0.16 -4.84 -8.21
C HIS A 49 1.18 -5.50 -8.52
N GLY A 50 1.98 -5.72 -7.47
CA GLY A 50 3.29 -6.33 -7.57
C GLY A 50 3.53 -7.26 -6.38
N ILE A 51 2.76 -8.36 -6.31
CA ILE A 51 2.99 -9.43 -5.32
C ILE A 51 3.92 -10.47 -5.93
N THR A 52 3.59 -10.96 -7.13
CA THR A 52 4.35 -11.97 -7.87
C THR A 52 4.88 -11.44 -9.21
N GLY A 53 4.70 -10.16 -9.49
CA GLY A 53 5.06 -9.49 -10.73
C GLY A 53 4.11 -8.34 -11.01
N VAL A 54 4.45 -7.53 -12.01
CA VAL A 54 3.61 -6.40 -12.41
C VAL A 54 2.38 -6.93 -13.14
N ARG A 55 1.21 -6.49 -12.70
CA ARG A 55 -0.01 -6.74 -13.45
C ARG A 55 -0.07 -5.81 -14.66
N ALA A 56 0.28 -6.34 -15.82
CA ALA A 56 0.40 -5.61 -17.08
C ALA A 56 -0.93 -5.36 -17.82
N GLY A 57 -2.07 -5.48 -17.11
CA GLY A 57 -3.41 -5.33 -17.70
C GLY A 57 -3.90 -6.59 -18.40
N ARG A 58 -4.86 -6.42 -19.35
CA ARG A 58 -5.49 -7.54 -20.07
C ARG A 58 -4.92 -7.75 -21.49
N ASN A 59 -3.94 -6.98 -21.89
CA ASN A 59 -3.32 -7.15 -23.19
C ASN A 59 -2.38 -8.37 -23.16
N PRO A 60 -2.66 -9.46 -23.92
CA PRO A 60 -1.85 -10.67 -23.91
C PRO A 60 -0.46 -10.47 -24.52
N ASP A 61 -0.25 -9.40 -25.28
CA ASP A 61 1.03 -9.09 -25.92
C ASP A 61 2.02 -8.40 -24.96
N VAL A 62 1.51 -7.90 -23.82
CA VAL A 62 2.34 -7.25 -22.80
C VAL A 62 2.81 -8.29 -21.78
N LYS A 63 4.10 -8.55 -21.81
CA LYS A 63 4.76 -9.47 -20.87
C LYS A 63 5.29 -8.69 -19.66
N ALA A 64 5.33 -9.35 -18.51
CA ALA A 64 6.04 -8.92 -17.31
C ALA A 64 6.67 -10.17 -16.67
N THR A 65 7.68 -9.99 -15.83
CA THR A 65 8.27 -11.12 -15.11
C THR A 65 7.33 -11.60 -14.02
N TYR A 66 7.08 -12.90 -13.99
CA TYR A 66 6.36 -13.54 -12.89
C TYR A 66 7.38 -14.16 -11.94
N PHE A 67 7.50 -13.59 -10.76
CA PHE A 67 8.36 -14.11 -9.69
C PHE A 67 7.61 -15.17 -8.87
N ALA A 68 8.36 -15.96 -8.13
CA ALA A 68 7.78 -16.95 -7.23
C ALA A 68 6.78 -16.30 -6.25
N THR A 69 5.77 -17.07 -5.84
CA THR A 69 4.81 -16.61 -4.85
C THR A 69 5.50 -16.31 -3.51
N PRO A 70 5.01 -15.35 -2.71
CA PRO A 70 5.60 -15.05 -1.40
C PRO A 70 5.79 -16.27 -0.49
N ILE A 71 4.88 -17.24 -0.51
CA ILE A 71 5.03 -18.47 0.27
C ILE A 71 6.23 -19.34 -0.23
N ALA A 72 6.48 -19.37 -1.53
CA ALA A 72 7.65 -20.06 -2.10
C ALA A 72 8.94 -19.30 -1.74
N ILE A 73 8.95 -17.97 -1.86
CA ILE A 73 10.05 -17.11 -1.43
C ILE A 73 10.30 -17.28 0.07
N GLY A 74 9.26 -17.34 0.89
CA GLY A 74 9.36 -17.61 2.32
C GLY A 74 10.06 -18.94 2.62
N SER A 75 9.83 -19.95 1.78
CA SER A 75 10.47 -21.28 1.90
C SER A 75 11.95 -21.30 1.52
N SER A 76 12.45 -20.29 0.82
CA SER A 76 13.88 -20.16 0.51
C SER A 76 14.73 -19.71 1.72
N TRP A 77 14.11 -19.04 2.67
CA TRP A 77 14.80 -18.42 3.83
C TRP A 77 15.89 -17.41 3.42
N ASP A 78 15.81 -16.85 2.22
CA ASP A 78 16.80 -15.95 1.65
C ASP A 78 16.32 -14.50 1.54
N PRO A 79 16.66 -13.63 2.51
CA PRO A 79 16.32 -12.21 2.45
C PRO A 79 17.06 -11.46 1.32
N ILE A 80 18.23 -11.94 0.89
CA ILE A 80 19.01 -11.31 -0.18
C ILE A 80 18.31 -11.52 -1.51
N LEU A 81 17.88 -12.75 -1.79
CA LEU A 81 17.09 -13.08 -2.98
C LEU A 81 15.82 -12.21 -3.03
N TYR A 82 15.10 -12.09 -1.90
CA TYR A 82 13.89 -11.27 -1.90
C TYR A 82 14.17 -9.77 -2.09
N GLY A 83 15.30 -9.26 -1.66
CA GLY A 83 15.77 -7.91 -2.00
C GLY A 83 16.02 -7.73 -3.50
N ARG A 84 16.60 -8.74 -4.17
CA ARG A 84 16.80 -8.75 -5.63
C ARG A 84 15.48 -8.79 -6.39
N VAL A 85 14.53 -9.62 -5.96
CA VAL A 85 13.16 -9.62 -6.48
C VAL A 85 12.51 -8.24 -6.31
N GLY A 86 12.66 -7.61 -5.14
CA GLY A 86 12.18 -6.26 -4.87
C GLY A 86 12.75 -5.23 -5.85
N THR A 87 14.04 -5.32 -6.18
CA THR A 87 14.71 -4.47 -7.16
C THR A 87 14.16 -4.65 -8.57
N ALA A 88 14.08 -5.90 -9.03
CA ALA A 88 13.60 -6.22 -10.37
C ALA A 88 12.14 -5.79 -10.55
N LEU A 89 11.30 -6.11 -9.57
CA LEU A 89 9.89 -5.70 -9.57
C LEU A 89 9.72 -4.18 -9.56
N ALA A 90 10.52 -3.45 -8.78
CA ALA A 90 10.45 -1.99 -8.75
C ALA A 90 10.79 -1.36 -10.10
N LYS A 91 11.84 -1.85 -10.75
CA LYS A 91 12.23 -1.39 -12.09
C LYS A 91 11.11 -1.65 -13.12
N GLU A 92 10.46 -2.82 -13.07
CA GLU A 92 9.33 -3.11 -13.97
C GLU A 92 8.12 -2.23 -13.65
N LEU A 93 7.75 -2.04 -12.37
CA LEU A 93 6.66 -1.13 -11.99
C LEU A 93 6.90 0.29 -12.54
N ARG A 94 8.13 0.81 -12.41
CA ARG A 94 8.49 2.12 -12.95
C ARG A 94 8.43 2.16 -14.48
N ALA A 95 8.86 1.10 -15.17
CA ALA A 95 8.75 0.99 -16.63
C ALA A 95 7.29 1.00 -17.11
N PHE A 96 6.34 0.59 -16.25
CA PHE A 96 4.89 0.73 -16.46
C PHE A 96 4.32 2.08 -15.97
N GLY A 97 5.16 3.04 -15.55
CA GLY A 97 4.73 4.35 -15.06
C GLY A 97 4.12 4.33 -13.67
N GLN A 98 4.23 3.23 -12.95
CA GLN A 98 3.71 3.09 -11.59
C GLN A 98 4.73 3.60 -10.57
N ASN A 99 4.24 4.15 -9.44
CA ASN A 99 5.08 4.72 -8.38
C ASN A 99 4.70 4.26 -6.96
N LEU A 100 3.68 3.39 -6.86
CA LEU A 100 3.31 2.71 -5.62
C LEU A 100 3.02 1.24 -5.91
N ASN A 101 3.58 0.34 -5.11
CA ASN A 101 3.25 -1.09 -5.13
C ASN A 101 2.21 -1.41 -4.05
N LEU A 102 1.09 -2.01 -4.44
CA LEU A 102 0.04 -2.54 -3.55
C LEU A 102 0.45 -3.91 -2.97
N GLY A 103 1.54 -3.91 -2.25
CA GLY A 103 2.16 -5.08 -1.66
C GLY A 103 3.48 -4.74 -0.97
N PRO A 104 4.06 -5.72 -0.30
CA PRO A 104 3.69 -7.12 -0.19
C PRO A 104 2.64 -7.41 0.89
N THR A 105 2.13 -8.66 0.92
CA THR A 105 1.19 -9.12 1.94
C THR A 105 1.94 -9.71 3.13
N LEU A 106 1.72 -9.15 4.32
CA LEU A 106 2.45 -9.52 5.55
C LEU A 106 1.59 -10.26 6.58
N ASN A 107 0.37 -10.63 6.21
CA ASN A 107 -0.48 -11.37 7.13
C ASN A 107 0.10 -12.76 7.38
N VAL A 108 0.18 -13.14 8.66
CA VAL A 108 0.72 -14.44 9.09
C VAL A 108 -0.19 -15.57 8.62
N ILE A 109 0.38 -16.64 8.09
CA ILE A 109 -0.37 -17.84 7.70
C ILE A 109 -0.80 -18.58 8.97
N ARG A 110 -2.07 -18.43 9.36
CA ARG A 110 -2.61 -19.02 10.61
C ARG A 110 -3.34 -20.35 10.37
N HIS A 111 -3.89 -20.51 9.17
CA HIS A 111 -4.71 -21.68 8.83
C HIS A 111 -4.52 -22.03 7.35
N PRO A 112 -4.41 -23.30 6.97
CA PRO A 112 -4.24 -23.72 5.57
C PRO A 112 -5.33 -23.21 4.63
N LEU A 113 -6.55 -23.06 5.14
CA LEU A 113 -7.70 -22.55 4.38
C LEU A 113 -7.88 -21.01 4.48
N GLY A 114 -6.80 -20.28 4.71
CA GLY A 114 -6.82 -18.80 4.84
C GLY A 114 -7.32 -18.07 3.59
N GLY A 115 -7.23 -18.69 2.42
CA GLY A 115 -7.77 -18.19 1.15
C GLY A 115 -6.77 -17.36 0.33
N ARG A 116 -5.82 -16.67 0.97
CA ARG A 116 -4.74 -15.89 0.31
C ARG A 116 -3.35 -16.23 0.83
N ASN A 117 -3.16 -17.43 1.35
CA ASN A 117 -1.88 -17.86 1.91
C ASN A 117 -0.73 -17.78 0.89
N TRP A 118 -1.00 -17.99 -0.39
CA TRP A 118 -0.02 -17.87 -1.47
C TRP A 118 0.58 -16.47 -1.59
N GLU A 119 -0.11 -15.43 -1.12
CA GLU A 119 0.38 -14.05 -1.10
C GLU A 119 1.21 -13.74 0.16
N SER A 120 1.20 -14.60 1.17
CA SER A 120 1.88 -14.45 2.45
C SER A 120 3.14 -15.32 2.50
N PHE A 121 4.10 -14.99 3.35
CA PHE A 121 5.42 -15.63 3.37
C PHE A 121 5.48 -16.86 4.26
N SER A 122 4.91 -16.77 5.47
CA SER A 122 5.13 -17.78 6.52
C SER A 122 4.09 -17.68 7.64
N GLU A 123 4.08 -18.71 8.47
CA GLU A 123 3.47 -18.67 9.79
C GLU A 123 4.36 -18.00 10.84
N ASP A 124 5.65 -17.86 10.57
CA ASP A 124 6.64 -17.29 11.47
C ASP A 124 6.78 -15.77 11.26
N PRO A 125 6.39 -14.94 12.25
CA PRO A 125 6.52 -13.49 12.17
C PRO A 125 7.98 -13.01 12.13
N TYR A 126 8.93 -13.79 12.65
CA TYR A 126 10.35 -13.47 12.57
C TYR A 126 10.86 -13.58 11.13
N LEU A 127 10.58 -14.70 10.46
CA LEU A 127 10.97 -14.90 9.06
C LEU A 127 10.36 -13.82 8.17
N ILE A 128 9.07 -13.49 8.33
CA ILE A 128 8.42 -12.38 7.62
C ILE A 128 9.21 -11.08 7.84
N SER A 129 9.62 -10.82 9.09
CA SER A 129 10.36 -9.59 9.44
C SER A 129 11.74 -9.52 8.77
N GLN A 130 12.43 -10.65 8.61
CA GLN A 130 13.73 -10.70 7.93
C GLN A 130 13.60 -10.49 6.42
N LEU A 131 12.63 -11.13 5.79
CA LEU A 131 12.39 -11.05 4.35
C LEU A 131 11.93 -9.66 3.89
N ILE A 132 11.06 -9.02 4.66
CA ILE A 132 10.41 -7.78 4.21
C ILE A 132 11.34 -6.58 4.15
N VAL A 133 12.32 -6.49 5.02
CA VAL A 133 13.20 -5.31 5.13
C VAL A 133 13.98 -5.05 3.84
N PRO A 134 14.74 -6.01 3.26
CA PRO A 134 15.47 -5.77 2.02
C PRO A 134 14.53 -5.49 0.84
N PHE A 135 13.35 -6.12 0.78
CA PHE A 135 12.37 -5.87 -0.27
C PHE A 135 11.86 -4.43 -0.25
N VAL A 136 11.43 -3.94 0.92
CA VAL A 136 10.94 -2.55 1.06
C VAL A 136 12.02 -1.55 0.70
N LYS A 137 13.24 -1.74 1.20
CA LYS A 137 14.40 -0.88 0.87
C LYS A 137 14.67 -0.86 -0.63
N ALA A 138 14.71 -2.03 -1.26
CA ALA A 138 14.94 -2.14 -2.69
C ALA A 138 13.88 -1.39 -3.51
N GLN A 139 12.60 -1.56 -3.19
CA GLN A 139 11.54 -0.86 -3.90
C GLN A 139 11.66 0.66 -3.78
N GLN A 140 11.86 1.17 -2.58
CA GLN A 140 11.91 2.61 -2.35
C GLN A 140 13.17 3.27 -2.92
N THR A 141 14.31 2.55 -2.97
CA THR A 141 15.53 3.00 -3.65
C THR A 141 15.29 3.18 -5.15
N HIS A 142 14.36 2.43 -5.73
CA HIS A 142 14.01 2.51 -7.17
C HIS A 142 12.74 3.33 -7.44
N GLY A 143 12.35 4.22 -6.54
CA GLY A 143 11.26 5.18 -6.75
C GLY A 143 9.86 4.58 -6.64
N ILE A 144 9.72 3.43 -5.96
CA ILE A 144 8.42 2.80 -5.69
C ILE A 144 8.09 2.92 -4.20
N ILE A 145 6.98 3.53 -3.87
CA ILE A 145 6.42 3.47 -2.53
C ILE A 145 5.96 2.04 -2.27
N SER A 146 6.60 1.33 -1.35
CA SER A 146 6.15 0.00 -0.93
C SER A 146 4.95 0.11 0.00
N GLY A 147 3.89 -0.65 -0.26
CA GLY A 147 2.62 -0.62 0.47
C GLY A 147 2.30 -1.95 1.16
N PRO A 148 3.02 -2.31 2.26
CA PRO A 148 2.70 -3.50 3.05
C PRO A 148 1.23 -3.59 3.44
N LYS A 149 0.67 -4.81 3.32
CA LYS A 149 -0.76 -5.07 3.53
C LYS A 149 -1.02 -6.44 4.15
N HIS A 150 -2.17 -6.70 4.70
CA HIS A 150 -3.27 -5.80 5.06
C HIS A 150 -3.20 -5.55 6.57
N PHE A 151 -3.03 -4.33 6.96
CA PHE A 151 -2.79 -3.91 8.33
C PHE A 151 -4.12 -3.79 9.09
N VAL A 152 -4.46 -4.73 9.96
CA VAL A 152 -3.76 -5.93 10.41
C VAL A 152 -4.78 -7.07 10.66
N VAL A 153 -4.29 -8.27 10.88
CA VAL A 153 -5.11 -9.46 11.23
C VAL A 153 -6.11 -9.88 10.12
N ASN A 154 -5.75 -9.69 8.86
CA ASN A 154 -6.51 -10.25 7.73
C ASN A 154 -5.99 -11.66 7.40
N ASN A 155 -6.33 -12.64 8.22
CA ASN A 155 -5.79 -14.01 8.14
C ASN A 155 -6.73 -15.02 7.51
N GLN A 156 -7.94 -14.58 7.09
CA GLN A 156 -8.90 -15.37 6.35
C GLN A 156 -9.71 -14.50 5.40
N GLU A 157 -10.17 -15.12 4.29
CA GLU A 157 -10.95 -14.44 3.28
C GLU A 157 -12.47 -14.68 3.45
N LYS A 158 -12.85 -15.75 4.16
CA LYS A 158 -14.27 -16.01 4.46
C LYS A 158 -14.81 -14.91 5.37
N HIS A 159 -15.87 -14.23 4.92
CA HIS A 159 -16.47 -13.08 5.62
C HIS A 159 -15.50 -11.91 5.90
N ARG A 160 -14.47 -11.73 5.09
CA ARG A 160 -13.41 -10.72 5.33
C ARG A 160 -13.92 -9.29 5.53
N PHE A 161 -15.09 -8.96 5.00
CA PHE A 161 -15.70 -7.64 5.14
C PHE A 161 -16.46 -7.43 6.46
N ASP A 162 -16.86 -8.52 7.11
CA ASP A 162 -17.78 -8.46 8.25
C ASP A 162 -17.19 -9.09 9.51
N ILE A 163 -16.11 -9.87 9.38
CA ILE A 163 -15.49 -10.56 10.52
C ILE A 163 -14.94 -9.57 11.55
N ASN A 164 -15.11 -9.91 12.82
CA ASN A 164 -14.45 -9.25 13.94
C ASN A 164 -13.44 -10.20 14.57
N ASN A 165 -12.17 -9.94 14.36
CA ASN A 165 -11.10 -10.73 14.95
C ASN A 165 -10.86 -10.28 16.39
N ILE A 166 -11.04 -11.19 17.34
CA ILE A 166 -10.72 -10.94 18.76
C ILE A 166 -9.29 -11.40 18.99
N VAL A 167 -8.44 -10.46 19.36
CA VAL A 167 -7.00 -10.68 19.54
C VAL A 167 -6.54 -9.97 20.79
N ASP A 168 -5.91 -10.70 21.70
CA ASP A 168 -5.29 -10.09 22.88
C ASP A 168 -4.03 -9.28 22.52
N GLU A 169 -3.62 -8.38 23.40
CA GLU A 169 -2.51 -7.45 23.14
C GLU A 169 -1.19 -8.19 22.90
N ARG A 170 -0.93 -9.28 23.62
CA ARG A 170 0.29 -10.06 23.48
C ARG A 170 0.36 -10.73 22.11
N ALA A 171 -0.70 -11.44 21.71
CA ALA A 171 -0.78 -12.07 20.40
C ALA A 171 -0.67 -11.03 19.27
N LEU A 172 -1.35 -9.87 19.43
CA LEU A 172 -1.25 -8.78 18.47
C LEU A 172 0.20 -8.33 18.28
N ARG A 173 0.94 -8.11 19.37
CA ARG A 173 2.31 -7.57 19.34
C ARG A 173 3.38 -8.60 18.98
N GLU A 174 3.19 -9.86 19.36
CA GLU A 174 4.21 -10.89 19.15
C GLU A 174 4.03 -11.65 17.83
N ILE A 175 2.80 -11.71 17.29
CA ILE A 175 2.47 -12.52 16.11
C ILE A 175 2.09 -11.64 14.91
N TYR A 176 1.12 -10.73 15.06
CA TYR A 176 0.50 -10.06 13.91
C TYR A 176 1.19 -8.75 13.50
N LEU A 177 1.83 -8.06 14.43
CA LEU A 177 2.48 -6.76 14.18
C LEU A 177 3.96 -6.84 13.77
N PRO A 178 4.79 -7.87 14.11
CA PRO A 178 6.23 -7.81 13.89
C PRO A 178 6.64 -7.58 12.44
N GLY A 179 6.03 -8.26 11.46
CA GLY A 179 6.33 -8.06 10.04
C GLY A 179 6.06 -6.62 9.58
N PHE A 180 4.96 -6.03 10.01
CA PHE A 180 4.64 -4.61 9.72
C PHE A 180 5.60 -3.66 10.42
N LYS A 181 5.95 -3.94 11.68
CA LYS A 181 6.94 -3.16 12.42
C LYS A 181 8.30 -3.17 11.71
N ALA A 182 8.75 -4.34 11.27
CA ALA A 182 10.00 -4.48 10.52
C ALA A 182 9.95 -3.70 9.19
N ALA A 183 8.85 -3.79 8.44
CA ALA A 183 8.65 -3.05 7.21
C ALA A 183 8.74 -1.53 7.43
N VAL A 184 8.14 -1.01 8.50
CA VAL A 184 8.12 0.42 8.82
C VAL A 184 9.42 0.89 9.44
N VAL A 185 9.88 0.27 10.53
CA VAL A 185 11.00 0.76 11.34
C VAL A 185 12.34 0.46 10.65
N SER A 186 12.53 -0.76 10.19
CA SER A 186 13.80 -1.22 9.59
C SER A 186 13.82 -1.07 8.07
N GLY A 187 12.68 -1.31 7.40
CA GLY A 187 12.54 -1.15 5.96
C GLY A 187 12.28 0.28 5.52
N GLY A 188 11.71 1.11 6.40
CA GLY A 188 11.36 2.50 6.11
C GLY A 188 10.14 2.63 5.18
N ALA A 189 9.19 1.69 5.22
CA ALA A 189 7.98 1.72 4.40
C ALA A 189 7.24 3.06 4.54
N LEU A 190 6.79 3.60 3.41
CA LEU A 190 6.12 4.91 3.33
C LEU A 190 4.63 4.82 3.04
N ASN A 191 4.11 3.62 2.87
CA ASN A 191 2.68 3.34 2.80
C ASN A 191 2.36 2.08 3.60
N VAL A 192 1.14 1.99 4.12
CA VAL A 192 0.55 0.79 4.72
C VAL A 192 -0.91 0.75 4.29
N MET A 193 -1.39 -0.42 3.86
CA MET A 193 -2.81 -0.60 3.51
C MET A 193 -3.55 -1.19 4.70
N CYS A 194 -4.59 -0.50 5.21
CA CYS A 194 -5.45 -1.03 6.25
C CYS A 194 -6.39 -2.12 5.73
N ALA A 195 -6.72 -3.08 6.57
CA ALA A 195 -7.50 -4.27 6.23
C ALA A 195 -9.01 -4.03 6.20
N TYR A 196 -9.77 -5.00 5.66
CA TYR A 196 -11.24 -4.97 5.66
C TYR A 196 -11.88 -5.26 7.01
N ASN A 197 -11.26 -6.13 7.78
CA ASN A 197 -11.83 -6.72 8.98
C ASN A 197 -11.88 -5.75 10.17
N ARG A 198 -12.70 -6.10 11.15
CA ARG A 198 -12.62 -5.49 12.49
C ARG A 198 -11.57 -6.20 13.33
N ILE A 199 -11.01 -5.45 14.26
CA ILE A 199 -10.14 -5.95 15.32
C ILE A 199 -10.71 -5.46 16.66
N ASN A 200 -11.06 -6.39 17.53
CA ASN A 200 -11.65 -6.09 18.84
C ASN A 200 -12.82 -5.08 18.77
N GLY A 201 -13.70 -5.27 17.77
CA GLY A 201 -14.89 -4.46 17.55
C GLY A 201 -14.73 -3.25 16.63
N THR A 202 -13.51 -2.78 16.36
CA THR A 202 -13.26 -1.58 15.55
C THR A 202 -12.76 -1.95 14.13
N GLN A 203 -13.25 -1.28 13.12
CA GLN A 203 -12.78 -1.43 11.73
C GLN A 203 -11.30 -1.06 11.62
N ALA A 204 -10.50 -1.84 10.88
CA ALA A 204 -9.06 -1.61 10.76
C ALA A 204 -8.71 -0.20 10.28
N CYS A 205 -9.48 0.33 9.31
CA CYS A 205 -9.25 1.67 8.73
C CYS A 205 -9.78 2.83 9.62
N GLU A 206 -10.40 2.53 10.75
CA GLU A 206 -10.89 3.50 11.76
C GLU A 206 -10.24 3.28 13.13
N HIS A 207 -9.27 2.38 13.19
CA HIS A 207 -8.70 1.92 14.46
C HIS A 207 -7.58 2.84 14.94
N LYS A 208 -7.96 3.91 15.68
CA LYS A 208 -7.02 4.91 16.18
C LYS A 208 -5.80 4.31 16.89
N ARG A 209 -6.02 3.31 17.79
CA ARG A 209 -4.91 2.64 18.48
C ARG A 209 -3.91 2.02 17.50
N LEU A 210 -4.37 1.38 16.43
CA LEU A 210 -3.48 0.77 15.43
C LEU A 210 -2.83 1.80 14.52
N LEU A 211 -3.62 2.71 13.93
CA LEU A 211 -3.15 3.64 12.91
C LEU A 211 -2.39 4.84 13.47
N THR A 212 -2.75 5.30 14.66
CA THR A 212 -2.12 6.46 15.30
C THR A 212 -1.18 6.02 16.43
N ASP A 213 -1.68 5.32 17.44
CA ASP A 213 -0.90 5.12 18.66
C ASP A 213 0.25 4.15 18.41
N ILE A 214 0.01 3.01 17.76
CA ILE A 214 1.06 2.02 17.46
C ILE A 214 1.86 2.42 16.22
N LEU A 215 1.18 2.57 15.06
CA LEU A 215 1.88 2.78 13.79
C LEU A 215 2.66 4.11 13.78
N ARG A 216 2.04 5.22 14.20
CA ARG A 216 2.67 6.54 14.11
C ARG A 216 3.46 6.90 15.36
N ASN A 217 2.86 6.78 16.55
CA ASN A 217 3.49 7.28 17.78
C ASN A 217 4.57 6.33 18.28
N GLU A 218 4.31 5.00 18.31
CA GLU A 218 5.31 4.05 18.80
C GLU A 218 6.38 3.72 17.75
N TRP A 219 6.00 3.54 16.46
CA TRP A 219 6.94 3.14 15.41
C TRP A 219 7.52 4.30 14.61
N GLY A 220 7.01 5.52 14.80
CA GLY A 220 7.50 6.69 14.10
C GLY A 220 7.14 6.73 12.60
N PHE A 221 6.05 6.08 12.18
CA PHE A 221 5.62 6.04 10.79
C PHE A 221 5.27 7.42 10.27
N ARG A 222 6.00 7.88 9.27
CA ARG A 222 5.82 9.20 8.64
C ARG A 222 5.07 9.16 7.32
N GLY A 223 4.82 7.97 6.78
CA GLY A 223 4.11 7.75 5.54
C GLY A 223 2.58 7.87 5.67
N PHE A 224 1.87 7.37 4.70
CA PHE A 224 0.41 7.46 4.64
C PHE A 224 -0.25 6.07 4.69
N VAL A 225 -1.48 6.04 5.21
CA VAL A 225 -2.33 4.85 5.25
C VAL A 225 -3.30 4.90 4.07
N LEU A 226 -3.36 3.80 3.32
CA LEU A 226 -4.26 3.56 2.21
C LEU A 226 -5.35 2.58 2.64
N SER A 227 -6.61 2.79 2.27
CA SER A 227 -7.65 1.79 2.51
C SER A 227 -7.53 0.61 1.54
N ASP A 228 -7.88 -0.60 1.98
CA ASP A 228 -8.19 -1.64 1.01
C ASP A 228 -9.44 -1.25 0.20
N PHE A 229 -9.61 -1.85 -0.98
CA PHE A 229 -10.48 -1.33 -2.05
C PHE A 229 -11.97 -1.48 -1.73
N ALA A 230 -12.73 -0.44 -2.01
CA ALA A 230 -14.18 -0.36 -2.02
C ALA A 230 -14.91 -0.52 -0.68
N ARG A 231 -14.50 -1.42 0.20
CA ARG A 231 -15.29 -1.84 1.38
C ARG A 231 -14.55 -1.74 2.72
N ALA A 232 -13.31 -1.24 2.73
CA ALA A 232 -12.52 -1.16 3.96
C ALA A 232 -12.88 0.04 4.83
N MET A 233 -13.31 1.16 4.22
CA MET A 233 -13.80 2.31 4.97
C MET A 233 -15.30 2.20 5.27
N HIS A 234 -15.68 2.64 6.47
CA HIS A 234 -17.07 2.61 6.94
C HIS A 234 -17.57 3.96 7.45
N SER A 235 -16.66 4.93 7.65
CA SER A 235 -16.99 6.24 8.18
C SER A 235 -16.10 7.35 7.61
N THR A 236 -16.50 8.60 7.77
CA THR A 236 -15.75 9.79 7.34
C THR A 236 -14.87 10.33 8.47
N ALA A 237 -15.48 10.93 9.50
CA ALA A 237 -14.74 11.58 10.59
C ALA A 237 -13.93 10.58 11.44
N PRO A 238 -14.46 9.42 11.89
CA PRO A 238 -13.67 8.45 12.62
C PRO A 238 -12.45 7.95 11.86
N SER A 239 -12.56 7.67 10.55
CA SER A 239 -11.41 7.27 9.72
C SER A 239 -10.35 8.36 9.65
N ALA A 240 -10.72 9.61 9.39
CA ALA A 240 -9.80 10.73 9.32
C ALA A 240 -9.08 10.97 10.66
N LEU A 241 -9.82 10.95 11.76
CA LEU A 241 -9.28 11.12 13.12
C LEU A 241 -8.40 9.94 13.57
N ALA A 242 -8.62 8.76 13.01
CA ALA A 242 -7.75 7.60 13.25
C ALA A 242 -6.43 7.66 12.47
N GLY A 243 -6.28 8.58 11.50
CA GLY A 243 -5.05 8.74 10.71
C GLY A 243 -5.08 8.03 9.36
N MET A 244 -6.29 7.72 8.83
CA MET A 244 -6.52 7.20 7.49
C MET A 244 -6.33 8.30 6.45
N ASN A 245 -5.42 8.11 5.46
CA ASN A 245 -5.07 9.18 4.52
C ASN A 245 -5.82 9.09 3.18
N VAL A 246 -5.90 7.89 2.59
CA VAL A 246 -6.38 7.74 1.20
C VAL A 246 -7.44 6.65 1.11
N GLU A 247 -8.67 7.05 0.75
CA GLU A 247 -9.76 6.13 0.44
C GLU A 247 -9.59 5.55 -0.96
N MET A 248 -9.72 4.22 -1.13
CA MET A 248 -9.66 3.51 -2.41
C MET A 248 -10.95 2.72 -2.66
N HIS A 249 -11.42 2.64 -3.87
CA HIS A 249 -10.99 3.24 -5.15
C HIS A 249 -11.95 4.36 -5.60
N ALA A 250 -12.78 4.83 -4.68
CA ALA A 250 -13.78 5.88 -4.90
C ALA A 250 -13.80 6.84 -3.69
N THR A 251 -14.56 7.90 -3.79
CA THR A 251 -14.73 8.90 -2.72
C THR A 251 -16.12 8.77 -2.09
N LYS A 252 -16.40 7.64 -1.47
CA LYS A 252 -17.68 7.41 -0.79
C LYS A 252 -17.75 8.11 0.56
N PHE A 253 -16.66 8.02 1.33
CA PHE A 253 -16.58 8.57 2.68
C PHE A 253 -15.77 9.86 2.72
N TYR A 254 -14.75 9.99 1.86
CA TYR A 254 -13.98 11.22 1.71
C TYR A 254 -14.63 12.13 0.64
N GLY A 255 -13.87 12.96 -0.03
CA GLY A 255 -14.41 13.93 -0.97
C GLY A 255 -15.39 14.90 -0.30
N LYS A 256 -16.59 15.04 -0.82
CA LYS A 256 -17.60 15.98 -0.30
C LYS A 256 -17.99 15.71 1.16
N ASN A 257 -18.03 14.44 1.58
CA ASN A 257 -18.38 14.10 2.96
C ASN A 257 -17.30 14.56 3.95
N LEU A 258 -16.02 14.48 3.56
CA LEU A 258 -14.94 14.99 4.40
C LEU A 258 -14.93 16.51 4.46
N VAL A 259 -15.22 17.21 3.35
CA VAL A 259 -15.44 18.68 3.34
C VAL A 259 -16.55 19.04 4.30
N ASN A 260 -17.69 18.36 4.24
CA ASN A 260 -18.81 18.60 5.15
C ASN A 260 -18.41 18.36 6.62
N ALA A 261 -17.65 17.30 6.90
CA ALA A 261 -17.18 17.00 8.26
C ALA A 261 -16.27 18.12 8.81
N VAL A 262 -15.41 18.72 7.96
CA VAL A 262 -14.60 19.88 8.36
C VAL A 262 -15.49 21.12 8.58
N THR A 263 -16.41 21.42 7.68
CA THR A 263 -17.34 22.55 7.80
C THR A 263 -18.18 22.45 9.08
N GLN A 264 -18.61 21.24 9.43
CA GLN A 264 -19.35 20.95 10.66
C GLN A 264 -18.47 20.86 11.92
N LYS A 265 -17.16 21.08 11.80
CA LYS A 265 -16.18 20.99 12.89
C LYS A 265 -16.07 19.60 13.53
N LEU A 266 -16.49 18.53 12.84
CA LEU A 266 -16.30 17.14 13.26
C LEU A 266 -14.84 16.68 13.06
N VAL A 267 -14.16 17.28 12.08
CA VAL A 267 -12.72 17.08 11.81
C VAL A 267 -12.08 18.47 11.71
N ALA A 268 -11.02 18.70 12.46
CA ALA A 268 -10.30 19.96 12.38
C ALA A 268 -9.47 20.05 11.10
N GLU A 269 -9.33 21.24 10.51
CA GLU A 269 -8.61 21.46 9.24
C GLU A 269 -7.15 20.98 9.33
N ASN A 270 -6.49 21.19 10.46
CA ASN A 270 -5.12 20.72 10.69
C ASN A 270 -4.95 19.18 10.60
N VAL A 271 -6.00 18.41 10.85
CA VAL A 271 -5.98 16.95 10.63
C VAL A 271 -5.83 16.66 9.13
N ILE A 272 -6.55 17.39 8.28
CA ILE A 272 -6.45 17.25 6.83
C ILE A 272 -5.06 17.63 6.33
N ASP A 273 -4.51 18.75 6.82
CA ASP A 273 -3.15 19.19 6.49
C ASP A 273 -2.12 18.12 6.87
N GLN A 274 -2.27 17.51 8.04
CA GLN A 274 -1.39 16.43 8.49
C GLN A 274 -1.50 15.20 7.59
N LEU A 275 -2.73 14.75 7.27
CA LEU A 275 -2.95 13.60 6.39
C LEU A 275 -2.37 13.83 5.00
N LEU A 276 -2.50 15.04 4.46
CA LEU A 276 -1.96 15.42 3.16
C LEU A 276 -0.43 15.49 3.20
N SER A 277 0.14 16.13 4.22
CA SER A 277 1.60 16.24 4.40
C SER A 277 2.28 14.87 4.44
N GLN A 278 1.68 13.89 5.09
CA GLN A 278 2.20 12.52 5.17
C GLN A 278 2.24 11.84 3.80
N LYS A 279 1.21 12.04 2.97
CA LYS A 279 1.19 11.52 1.60
C LYS A 279 2.24 12.20 0.73
N LEU A 280 2.30 13.54 0.76
CA LEU A 280 3.27 14.31 0.00
C LEU A 280 4.71 13.99 0.43
N PHE A 281 4.96 13.85 1.74
CA PHE A 281 6.26 13.41 2.24
C PHE A 281 6.71 12.08 1.62
N ALA A 282 5.82 11.09 1.55
CA ALA A 282 6.14 9.80 0.92
C ALA A 282 6.48 9.96 -0.56
N MET A 283 5.72 10.78 -1.30
CA MET A 283 5.93 11.04 -2.72
C MET A 283 7.27 11.76 -2.97
N PHE A 284 7.60 12.79 -2.15
CA PHE A 284 8.90 13.47 -2.24
C PHE A 284 10.05 12.53 -1.89
N LYS A 285 9.90 11.72 -0.85
CA LYS A 285 10.96 10.85 -0.35
C LYS A 285 11.44 9.82 -1.36
N VAL A 286 10.55 9.32 -2.22
CA VAL A 286 10.92 8.35 -3.28
C VAL A 286 11.14 9.01 -4.66
N GLY A 287 11.10 10.34 -4.74
CA GLY A 287 11.38 11.06 -5.99
C GLY A 287 10.25 11.04 -7.02
N VAL A 288 8.98 10.94 -6.59
CA VAL A 288 7.84 10.99 -7.54
C VAL A 288 7.77 12.34 -8.27
N PHE A 289 8.25 13.41 -7.63
CA PHE A 289 8.29 14.76 -8.22
C PHE A 289 9.48 14.99 -9.15
N ASP A 290 10.53 14.16 -9.07
CA ASP A 290 11.82 14.43 -9.69
C ASP A 290 12.08 13.59 -10.93
N ASP A 291 11.21 12.64 -11.25
CA ASP A 291 11.28 11.71 -12.38
C ASP A 291 12.62 10.95 -12.53
N PHE A 292 13.32 10.74 -11.41
CA PHE A 292 14.67 10.15 -11.38
C PHE A 292 14.74 8.69 -11.83
N HIS A 293 13.61 7.97 -11.84
CA HIS A 293 13.61 6.53 -12.02
C HIS A 293 12.82 6.12 -13.26
N ASN A 294 13.17 6.70 -14.42
CA ASN A 294 12.65 6.25 -15.69
C ASN A 294 13.44 5.04 -16.20
N TYR A 295 12.83 3.87 -16.09
CA TYR A 295 13.40 2.65 -16.66
C TYR A 295 12.84 2.40 -18.06
N PRO A 296 13.71 1.96 -19.02
CA PRO A 296 13.25 1.65 -20.37
C PRO A 296 12.35 0.41 -20.36
N LYS A 297 11.40 0.35 -21.29
CA LYS A 297 10.49 -0.80 -21.42
C LYS A 297 11.22 -2.13 -21.67
N SER A 298 12.42 -2.09 -22.23
CA SER A 298 13.25 -3.27 -22.46
C SER A 298 13.70 -3.99 -21.18
N ILE A 299 13.58 -3.33 -20.01
CA ILE A 299 13.87 -3.99 -18.74
C ILE A 299 12.79 -4.97 -18.32
N VAL A 300 11.55 -4.72 -18.79
CA VAL A 300 10.40 -5.58 -18.49
C VAL A 300 10.61 -6.94 -19.11
N HIS A 301 10.48 -7.99 -18.28
CA HIS A 301 10.72 -9.36 -18.69
C HIS A 301 12.11 -9.58 -19.32
N SER A 302 13.11 -8.83 -18.86
CA SER A 302 14.50 -8.99 -19.31
C SER A 302 15.06 -10.37 -18.88
N LYS A 303 16.14 -10.79 -19.55
CA LYS A 303 16.83 -12.06 -19.20
C LYS A 303 17.30 -12.05 -17.75
N GLU A 304 17.85 -10.93 -17.26
CA GLU A 304 18.25 -10.74 -15.87
C GLU A 304 17.08 -10.99 -14.89
N HIS A 305 15.90 -10.41 -15.19
CA HIS A 305 14.72 -10.59 -14.34
C HIS A 305 14.17 -12.02 -14.38
N GLN A 306 14.24 -12.68 -15.55
CA GLN A 306 13.86 -14.09 -15.67
C GLN A 306 14.80 -15.01 -14.87
N GLU A 307 16.10 -14.74 -14.88
CA GLU A 307 17.10 -15.48 -14.09
C GLU A 307 16.82 -15.35 -12.58
N ILE A 308 16.53 -14.12 -12.09
CA ILE A 308 16.12 -13.91 -10.69
C ILE A 308 14.84 -14.68 -10.33
N ALA A 309 13.92 -14.81 -11.27
CA ALA A 309 12.68 -15.53 -11.05
C ALA A 309 12.84 -17.05 -11.01
N LEU A 310 13.94 -17.60 -11.55
CA LEU A 310 14.27 -19.01 -11.57
C LEU A 310 15.08 -19.47 -10.34
N GLU A 311 15.73 -18.56 -9.65
CA GLU A 311 16.43 -18.82 -8.39
C GLU A 311 15.48 -19.17 -7.25
#